data_43df612ab9fe91e2944ad6db2814cd87
#
_entry.id   43df612ab9fe91e2944ad6db2814cd87
#
_cell.length_a   1.000
_cell.length_b   1.000
_cell.length_c   1.000
_cell.angle_alpha   90.00
_cell.angle_beta   90.00
_cell.angle_gamma   90.00
#
_symmetry.space_group_name_H-M   'P 1'
#
loop_
_entity.id
_entity.type
_entity.pdbx_description
1 polymer ?
#
loop_
_entity_poly.entity_id
_entity_poly.type
_entity_poly.pdbx_seq_one_letter_code
_entity_poly.pdbx_strand_id
1 'polypeptide(L)'
;MKFLFIAFTLLLCHYGIAQQTVSLGQLVEYPGFNSSIVTPRDVFVWLPSDYSPKEKYDVLYMHDGQMLFDANTTWNKQEWGIDEVVGKLLNEKKIKPCIVVGVANIPETRYADYFPQKALKNLPDSIVPGDVGFNADNYLRFLVEEVKPFIDKKYSTNKSVEHTFVMGSSMGGLISLYALCEYPEVFGGAACMSTHVPMILSNELSKEKADQWSEAFRNYLDKNLPKANSRMIYMDRGDATLDAYYPPYQDKLDSLMARKGWKTPMWISKVFPGAGHTEEDWNKRLDNPLIFLWGSERKNAICDNHDKNLSPDDYLISKFKEADIVLLAEDHGVKENLDFVRNMIPK
;
A
#
# COMPACT_ATOMS: atom_id res chain seq x y z
N MET A 1 -30.34 31.34 -60.52
CA MET A 1 -29.48 31.30 -59.30
C MET A 1 -29.69 29.97 -58.64
N LYS A 2 -28.67 29.09 -58.70
CA LYS A 2 -28.68 27.80 -58.01
C LYS A 2 -27.86 27.98 -56.77
N PHE A 3 -28.48 27.84 -55.58
CA PHE A 3 -27.78 27.83 -54.30
C PHE A 3 -27.23 26.44 -54.02
N LEU A 4 -25.90 26.33 -53.91
CA LEU A 4 -25.18 25.13 -53.53
C LEU A 4 -25.07 25.12 -51.99
N PHE A 5 -25.77 24.22 -51.30
CA PHE A 5 -25.61 23.98 -49.86
C PHE A 5 -24.44 23.03 -49.69
N ILE A 6 -23.32 23.52 -49.14
CA ILE A 6 -22.20 22.71 -48.68
C ILE A 6 -22.50 22.33 -47.25
N ALA A 7 -22.85 21.08 -47.03
CA ALA A 7 -22.97 20.51 -45.69
C ALA A 7 -21.54 20.22 -45.14
N PHE A 8 -21.12 20.99 -44.14
CA PHE A 8 -19.87 20.77 -43.44
C PHE A 8 -20.13 19.67 -42.36
N THR A 9 -19.74 18.44 -42.66
CA THR A 9 -19.78 17.34 -41.67
C THR A 9 -18.58 17.49 -40.75
N LEU A 10 -18.80 18.01 -39.53
CA LEU A 10 -17.80 17.99 -38.47
C LEU A 10 -17.60 16.53 -38.05
N LEU A 11 -16.47 15.95 -38.46
CA LEU A 11 -15.96 14.70 -37.93
C LEU A 11 -15.42 14.99 -36.50
N LEU A 12 -16.24 14.74 -35.47
CA LEU A 12 -15.79 14.68 -34.10
C LEU A 12 -14.96 13.41 -33.96
N CYS A 13 -13.65 13.52 -34.09
CA CYS A 13 -12.74 12.48 -33.63
C CYS A 13 -12.89 12.34 -32.10
N HIS A 14 -13.73 11.41 -31.69
CA HIS A 14 -13.65 10.91 -30.31
C HIS A 14 -12.34 10.15 -30.22
N TYR A 15 -11.34 10.72 -29.56
CA TYR A 15 -10.24 9.94 -29.03
C TYR A 15 -10.85 9.03 -27.97
N GLY A 16 -11.19 7.82 -28.37
CA GLY A 16 -11.56 6.77 -27.42
C GLY A 16 -10.33 6.48 -26.58
N ILE A 17 -10.32 6.97 -25.34
CA ILE A 17 -9.42 6.43 -24.32
C ILE A 17 -9.81 4.96 -24.20
N ALA A 18 -8.87 4.05 -24.45
CA ALA A 18 -9.14 2.63 -24.32
C ALA A 18 -9.54 2.37 -22.85
N GLN A 19 -10.78 1.92 -22.66
CA GLN A 19 -11.29 1.56 -21.35
C GLN A 19 -10.48 0.39 -20.83
N GLN A 20 -10.07 0.43 -19.56
CA GLN A 20 -9.37 -0.69 -18.91
C GLN A 20 -10.31 -1.90 -18.80
N THR A 21 -9.77 -3.08 -19.01
CA THR A 21 -10.50 -4.34 -18.86
C THR A 21 -10.03 -5.06 -17.59
N VAL A 22 -10.94 -5.80 -16.95
CA VAL A 22 -10.64 -6.62 -15.76
C VAL A 22 -11.00 -8.07 -16.02
N SER A 23 -10.20 -8.97 -15.51
CA SER A 23 -10.41 -10.42 -15.61
C SER A 23 -11.45 -10.92 -14.60
N LEU A 24 -11.48 -10.33 -13.42
CA LEU A 24 -12.41 -10.67 -12.34
C LEU A 24 -13.03 -9.39 -11.75
N GLY A 25 -14.29 -9.48 -11.33
CA GLY A 25 -15.00 -8.35 -10.74
C GLY A 25 -15.56 -7.37 -11.76
N GLN A 26 -15.72 -6.12 -11.34
CA GLN A 26 -16.26 -5.03 -12.17
C GLN A 26 -15.42 -3.78 -11.95
N LEU A 27 -15.07 -3.09 -13.03
CA LEU A 27 -14.34 -1.82 -12.97
C LEU A 27 -15.28 -0.66 -13.35
N VAL A 28 -15.31 0.36 -12.50
CA VAL A 28 -15.99 1.62 -12.74
C VAL A 28 -14.94 2.72 -12.82
N GLU A 29 -14.90 3.42 -13.94
CA GLU A 29 -13.93 4.49 -14.18
C GLU A 29 -14.58 5.86 -13.97
N TYR A 30 -13.83 6.79 -13.40
CA TYR A 30 -14.15 8.20 -13.25
C TYR A 30 -13.05 9.02 -13.92
N PRO A 31 -13.11 9.17 -15.26
CA PRO A 31 -12.11 9.92 -16.00
C PRO A 31 -12.11 11.40 -15.58
N GLY A 32 -10.91 11.95 -15.37
CA GLY A 32 -10.74 13.34 -14.99
C GLY A 32 -11.51 13.73 -13.73
N PHE A 33 -11.51 12.86 -12.70
CA PHE A 33 -12.20 13.14 -11.44
C PHE A 33 -11.85 14.54 -10.93
N ASN A 34 -12.88 15.41 -10.87
CA ASN A 34 -12.72 16.81 -10.53
C ASN A 34 -12.19 16.99 -9.10
N SER A 35 -11.24 17.90 -8.96
CA SER A 35 -10.70 18.30 -7.69
C SER A 35 -10.58 19.82 -7.60
N SER A 36 -10.83 20.36 -6.42
CA SER A 36 -10.53 21.74 -6.08
C SER A 36 -9.14 21.92 -5.47
N ILE A 37 -8.44 20.82 -5.20
CA ILE A 37 -7.18 20.77 -4.45
C ILE A 37 -5.98 20.47 -5.36
N VAL A 38 -6.16 19.55 -6.31
CA VAL A 38 -5.09 19.10 -7.22
C VAL A 38 -5.58 19.06 -8.66
N THR A 39 -4.68 18.91 -9.61
CA THR A 39 -5.02 18.66 -11.01
C THR A 39 -5.92 17.43 -11.13
N PRO A 40 -7.07 17.51 -11.85
CA PRO A 40 -7.96 16.39 -12.08
C PRO A 40 -7.23 15.16 -12.61
N ARG A 41 -7.60 13.97 -12.14
CA ARG A 41 -6.98 12.70 -12.52
C ARG A 41 -8.00 11.58 -12.50
N ASP A 42 -7.71 10.48 -13.17
CA ASP A 42 -8.62 9.35 -13.22
C ASP A 42 -8.68 8.62 -11.89
N VAL A 43 -9.88 8.18 -11.53
CA VAL A 43 -10.13 7.33 -10.37
C VAL A 43 -10.85 6.07 -10.85
N PHE A 44 -10.33 4.92 -10.47
CA PHE A 44 -10.83 3.60 -10.82
C PHE A 44 -11.40 2.94 -9.57
N VAL A 45 -12.56 2.32 -9.68
CA VAL A 45 -13.19 1.60 -8.56
C VAL A 45 -13.46 0.17 -9.00
N TRP A 46 -12.69 -0.75 -8.47
CA TRP A 46 -12.92 -2.16 -8.65
C TRP A 46 -13.84 -2.73 -7.56
N LEU A 47 -14.85 -3.47 -7.98
CA LEU A 47 -15.83 -4.13 -7.14
C LEU A 47 -15.72 -5.64 -7.33
N PRO A 48 -15.84 -6.47 -6.27
CA PRO A 48 -15.88 -7.91 -6.41
C PRO A 48 -17.09 -8.36 -7.24
N SER A 49 -17.01 -9.55 -7.85
CA SER A 49 -18.04 -10.07 -8.76
C SER A 49 -19.42 -10.21 -8.09
N ASP A 50 -19.44 -10.43 -6.79
CA ASP A 50 -20.63 -10.59 -5.96
C ASP A 50 -20.98 -9.31 -5.17
N TYR A 51 -20.47 -8.16 -5.59
CA TYR A 51 -20.75 -6.89 -4.92
C TYR A 51 -22.25 -6.67 -4.70
N SER A 52 -22.63 -6.37 -3.47
CA SER A 52 -23.99 -6.05 -3.07
C SER A 52 -24.06 -4.76 -2.25
N PRO A 53 -24.94 -3.82 -2.57
CA PRO A 53 -25.11 -2.61 -1.76
C PRO A 53 -25.67 -2.88 -0.35
N LYS A 54 -26.09 -4.12 -0.06
CA LYS A 54 -26.58 -4.55 1.26
C LYS A 54 -25.46 -4.97 2.19
N GLU A 55 -24.31 -5.33 1.65
CA GLU A 55 -23.11 -5.72 2.40
C GLU A 55 -22.18 -4.51 2.62
N LYS A 56 -21.25 -4.63 3.55
CA LYS A 56 -20.24 -3.59 3.83
C LYS A 56 -18.84 -4.08 3.46
N TYR A 57 -18.09 -3.23 2.77
CA TYR A 57 -16.79 -3.55 2.21
C TYR A 57 -15.69 -2.69 2.82
N ASP A 58 -14.57 -3.30 3.12
CA ASP A 58 -13.34 -2.60 3.42
C ASP A 58 -12.80 -1.93 2.15
N VAL A 59 -12.05 -0.84 2.27
CA VAL A 59 -11.55 -0.10 1.10
C VAL A 59 -10.04 0.01 1.11
N LEU A 60 -9.42 -0.34 -0.01
CA LEU A 60 -8.01 -0.08 -0.28
C LEU A 60 -7.86 1.04 -1.32
N TYR A 61 -7.21 2.11 -0.94
CA TYR A 61 -6.79 3.15 -1.86
C TYR A 61 -5.39 2.83 -2.37
N MET A 62 -5.25 2.64 -3.69
CA MET A 62 -3.98 2.34 -4.34
C MET A 62 -3.52 3.50 -5.20
N HIS A 63 -2.25 3.85 -5.05
CA HIS A 63 -1.57 4.82 -5.90
C HIS A 63 -1.26 4.21 -7.26
N ASP A 64 -0.95 5.08 -8.24
CA ASP A 64 -0.65 4.68 -9.61
C ASP A 64 -1.77 3.87 -10.28
N GLY A 65 -3.03 4.33 -10.09
CA GLY A 65 -4.26 3.63 -10.45
C GLY A 65 -4.34 3.14 -11.90
N GLN A 66 -3.68 3.84 -12.83
CA GLN A 66 -3.60 3.45 -14.24
C GLN A 66 -2.76 2.19 -14.50
N MET A 67 -1.99 1.71 -13.51
CA MET A 67 -1.12 0.55 -13.63
C MET A 67 -1.71 -0.75 -13.04
N LEU A 68 -2.96 -0.71 -12.54
CA LEU A 68 -3.47 -1.76 -11.65
C LEU A 68 -4.15 -2.91 -12.38
N PHE A 69 -4.83 -2.67 -13.52
CA PHE A 69 -5.88 -3.57 -14.01
C PHE A 69 -5.72 -4.09 -15.43
N ASP A 70 -4.97 -3.43 -16.31
CA ASP A 70 -4.87 -3.81 -17.72
C ASP A 70 -3.53 -3.37 -18.34
N ALA A 71 -2.65 -4.34 -18.56
CA ALA A 71 -1.33 -4.12 -19.15
C ALA A 71 -1.40 -3.46 -20.55
N ASN A 72 -2.50 -3.64 -21.28
CA ASN A 72 -2.64 -3.03 -22.61
C ASN A 72 -2.76 -1.51 -22.55
N THR A 73 -3.20 -0.96 -21.43
CA THR A 73 -3.37 0.48 -21.23
C THR A 73 -2.16 1.13 -20.56
N THR A 74 -1.26 0.35 -19.96
CA THR A 74 -0.08 0.85 -19.26
C THR A 74 1.05 1.23 -20.22
N TRP A 75 1.91 2.17 -19.80
CA TRP A 75 3.02 2.68 -20.61
C TRP A 75 4.11 1.63 -20.87
N ASN A 76 4.33 0.69 -19.95
CA ASN A 76 5.36 -0.35 -20.02
C ASN A 76 4.80 -1.73 -20.34
N LYS A 77 3.50 -1.85 -20.61
CA LYS A 77 2.80 -3.11 -20.89
C LYS A 77 2.88 -4.13 -19.74
N GLN A 78 3.01 -3.63 -18.51
CA GLN A 78 2.93 -4.40 -17.28
C GLN A 78 1.82 -3.86 -16.39
N GLU A 79 1.23 -4.70 -15.59
CA GLU A 79 0.21 -4.35 -14.62
C GLU A 79 0.43 -5.02 -13.27
N TRP A 80 -0.30 -4.54 -12.26
CA TRP A 80 -0.31 -5.18 -10.96
C TRP A 80 -1.21 -6.43 -10.90
N GLY A 81 -2.19 -6.56 -11.79
CA GLY A 81 -3.17 -7.65 -11.79
C GLY A 81 -3.94 -7.71 -10.48
N ILE A 82 -4.33 -6.55 -9.96
CA ILE A 82 -4.97 -6.45 -8.65
C ILE A 82 -6.33 -7.16 -8.63
N ASP A 83 -7.08 -7.12 -9.72
CA ASP A 83 -8.39 -7.75 -9.85
C ASP A 83 -8.28 -9.29 -9.84
N GLU A 84 -7.26 -9.86 -10.51
CA GLU A 84 -7.01 -11.29 -10.47
C GLU A 84 -6.62 -11.76 -9.07
N VAL A 85 -5.66 -11.08 -8.44
CA VAL A 85 -5.15 -11.49 -7.13
C VAL A 85 -6.22 -11.32 -6.05
N VAL A 86 -6.89 -10.17 -5.99
CA VAL A 86 -7.97 -9.93 -5.02
C VAL A 86 -9.14 -10.87 -5.29
N GLY A 87 -9.57 -11.01 -6.56
CA GLY A 87 -10.66 -11.90 -6.93
C GLY A 87 -10.38 -13.36 -6.57
N LYS A 88 -9.16 -13.84 -6.81
CA LYS A 88 -8.71 -15.18 -6.39
C LYS A 88 -8.75 -15.35 -4.87
N LEU A 89 -8.20 -14.39 -4.11
CA LEU A 89 -8.16 -14.46 -2.64
C LEU A 89 -9.56 -14.41 -2.03
N LEU A 90 -10.50 -13.67 -2.63
CA LEU A 90 -11.91 -13.66 -2.23
C LEU A 90 -12.58 -15.02 -2.48
N ASN A 91 -12.40 -15.60 -3.68
CA ASN A 91 -12.92 -16.91 -4.04
C ASN A 91 -12.38 -18.03 -3.12
N GLU A 92 -11.13 -17.92 -2.72
CA GLU A 92 -10.46 -18.81 -1.77
C GLU A 92 -10.82 -18.51 -0.30
N LYS A 93 -11.60 -17.47 -0.04
CA LYS A 93 -11.98 -16.99 1.31
C LYS A 93 -10.79 -16.65 2.21
N LYS A 94 -9.65 -16.32 1.61
CA LYS A 94 -8.42 -15.93 2.33
C LYS A 94 -8.47 -14.51 2.86
N ILE A 95 -9.25 -13.65 2.22
CA ILE A 95 -9.44 -12.25 2.61
C ILE A 95 -10.92 -11.92 2.76
N LYS A 96 -11.21 -10.82 3.45
CA LYS A 96 -12.58 -10.29 3.59
C LYS A 96 -13.02 -9.55 2.32
N PRO A 97 -14.35 -9.42 2.09
CA PRO A 97 -14.89 -8.60 1.02
C PRO A 97 -14.37 -7.17 1.05
N CYS A 98 -13.87 -6.69 -0.09
CA CYS A 98 -13.21 -5.40 -0.20
C CYS A 98 -13.48 -4.73 -1.54
N ILE A 99 -13.26 -3.42 -1.58
CA ILE A 99 -13.27 -2.55 -2.76
C ILE A 99 -11.85 -2.01 -2.95
N VAL A 100 -11.37 -1.97 -4.18
CA VAL A 100 -10.10 -1.32 -4.52
C VAL A 100 -10.37 -0.02 -5.26
N VAL A 101 -9.76 1.07 -4.81
CA VAL A 101 -9.86 2.39 -5.42
C VAL A 101 -8.48 2.80 -5.94
N GLY A 102 -8.27 2.69 -7.24
CA GLY A 102 -7.06 3.15 -7.91
C GLY A 102 -7.10 4.65 -8.18
N VAL A 103 -6.11 5.39 -7.73
CA VAL A 103 -5.95 6.82 -8.02
C VAL A 103 -4.79 6.99 -8.99
N ALA A 104 -5.08 7.45 -10.21
CA ALA A 104 -4.04 7.66 -11.21
C ALA A 104 -3.03 8.72 -10.77
N ASN A 105 -1.77 8.51 -11.11
CA ASN A 105 -0.79 9.58 -11.06
C ASN A 105 -0.86 10.45 -12.33
N ILE A 106 -0.26 11.62 -12.26
CA ILE A 106 0.07 12.45 -13.41
C ILE A 106 1.60 12.36 -13.53
N PRO A 107 2.15 11.82 -14.64
CA PRO A 107 3.58 11.52 -14.76
C PRO A 107 4.49 12.72 -14.41
N GLU A 108 4.10 13.91 -14.85
CA GLU A 108 4.86 15.15 -14.67
C GLU A 108 4.89 15.60 -13.20
N THR A 109 3.87 15.27 -12.41
CA THR A 109 3.78 15.71 -11.01
C THR A 109 3.91 14.55 -10.01
N ARG A 110 3.99 13.29 -10.48
CA ARG A 110 4.02 12.10 -9.61
C ARG A 110 5.08 12.20 -8.51
N TYR A 111 6.27 12.65 -8.86
CA TYR A 111 7.34 12.80 -7.88
C TYR A 111 6.97 13.84 -6.80
N ALA A 112 6.44 14.99 -7.18
CA ALA A 112 6.02 16.04 -6.26
C ALA A 112 4.81 15.63 -5.41
N ASP A 113 3.83 14.93 -6.01
CA ASP A 113 2.62 14.46 -5.34
C ASP A 113 2.89 13.33 -4.33
N TYR A 114 3.96 12.54 -4.54
CA TYR A 114 4.26 11.37 -3.69
C TYR A 114 5.44 11.58 -2.74
N PHE A 115 6.07 12.74 -2.78
CA PHE A 115 7.23 13.02 -1.95
C PHE A 115 6.81 13.52 -0.56
N PRO A 116 7.24 12.88 0.55
CA PRO A 116 6.91 13.27 1.93
C PRO A 116 7.54 14.63 2.29
N GLN A 117 6.95 15.72 1.83
CA GLN A 117 7.55 17.07 1.88
C GLN A 117 7.85 17.57 3.30
N LYS A 118 7.08 17.17 4.31
CA LYS A 118 7.35 17.56 5.69
C LYS A 118 8.63 16.93 6.26
N ALA A 119 9.11 15.84 5.66
CA ALA A 119 10.38 15.25 6.03
C ALA A 119 11.56 16.19 5.77
N LEU A 120 11.44 17.08 4.76
CA LEU A 120 12.50 17.99 4.38
C LEU A 120 12.70 19.20 5.30
N LYS A 121 11.77 19.48 6.19
CA LYS A 121 11.78 20.69 7.04
C LYS A 121 13.05 20.89 7.87
N ASN A 122 13.82 19.83 8.06
CA ASN A 122 15.06 19.86 8.85
C ASN A 122 16.32 19.72 7.99
N LEU A 123 16.19 19.74 6.67
CA LEU A 123 17.33 19.73 5.76
C LEU A 123 17.76 21.16 5.40
N PRO A 124 19.08 21.41 5.19
CA PRO A 124 19.55 22.66 4.65
C PRO A 124 18.96 22.94 3.26
N ASP A 125 18.61 24.20 2.96
CA ASP A 125 18.02 24.59 1.67
C ASP A 125 18.91 24.19 0.48
N SER A 126 20.24 24.15 0.66
CA SER A 126 21.18 23.71 -0.38
C SER A 126 21.03 22.24 -0.80
N ILE A 127 20.31 21.44 -0.04
CA ILE A 127 20.11 20.00 -0.28
C ILE A 127 18.70 19.72 -0.79
N VAL A 128 17.76 20.62 -0.50
CA VAL A 128 16.37 20.52 -0.96
C VAL A 128 16.31 21.05 -2.41
N PRO A 129 15.75 20.28 -3.37
CA PRO A 129 15.57 20.77 -4.73
C PRO A 129 14.68 22.01 -4.75
N GLY A 130 15.20 23.13 -5.23
CA GLY A 130 14.52 24.44 -5.16
C GLY A 130 13.23 24.56 -5.99
N ASP A 131 13.07 23.73 -7.04
CA ASP A 131 12.04 23.91 -8.06
C ASP A 131 11.03 22.73 -8.17
N VAL A 132 11.03 21.77 -7.23
CA VAL A 132 10.20 20.57 -7.40
C VAL A 132 8.72 20.82 -7.14
N GLY A 133 8.32 21.90 -6.49
CA GLY A 133 6.91 22.19 -6.24
C GLY A 133 6.20 21.06 -5.48
N PHE A 134 6.80 20.54 -4.41
CA PHE A 134 6.24 19.43 -3.62
C PHE A 134 4.79 19.65 -3.26
N ASN A 135 3.95 18.63 -3.47
CA ASN A 135 2.49 18.74 -3.40
C ASN A 135 1.82 17.58 -2.64
N ALA A 136 2.60 16.75 -1.95
CA ALA A 136 2.11 15.55 -1.27
C ALA A 136 1.00 15.85 -0.23
N ASP A 137 1.10 16.96 0.49
CA ASP A 137 0.06 17.34 1.46
C ASP A 137 -1.30 17.60 0.76
N ASN A 138 -1.29 18.28 -0.41
CA ASN A 138 -2.51 18.49 -1.18
C ASN A 138 -3.00 17.20 -1.84
N TYR A 139 -2.09 16.34 -2.33
CA TYR A 139 -2.48 15.02 -2.85
C TYR A 139 -3.18 14.18 -1.78
N LEU A 140 -2.68 14.14 -0.56
CA LEU A 140 -3.33 13.43 0.54
C LEU A 140 -4.66 14.10 0.96
N ARG A 141 -4.74 15.43 0.96
CA ARG A 141 -6.01 16.13 1.18
C ARG A 141 -7.04 15.75 0.13
N PHE A 142 -6.65 15.74 -1.15
CA PHE A 142 -7.52 15.28 -2.24
C PHE A 142 -8.04 13.86 -1.98
N LEU A 143 -7.16 12.94 -1.60
CA LEU A 143 -7.54 11.56 -1.29
C LEU A 143 -8.55 11.48 -0.13
N VAL A 144 -8.31 12.25 0.93
CA VAL A 144 -9.08 12.19 2.18
C VAL A 144 -10.34 13.06 2.14
N GLU A 145 -10.26 14.25 1.55
CA GLU A 145 -11.35 15.24 1.59
C GLU A 145 -12.28 15.14 0.38
N GLU A 146 -11.83 14.60 -0.77
CA GLU A 146 -12.63 14.53 -2.00
C GLU A 146 -12.89 13.09 -2.44
N VAL A 147 -11.85 12.26 -2.65
CA VAL A 147 -12.02 10.89 -3.17
C VAL A 147 -12.74 10.00 -2.15
N LYS A 148 -12.22 9.89 -0.93
CA LYS A 148 -12.82 9.02 0.09
C LYS A 148 -14.28 9.37 0.40
N PRO A 149 -14.69 10.62 0.61
CA PRO A 149 -16.10 10.96 0.82
C PRO A 149 -16.99 10.63 -0.37
N PHE A 150 -16.49 10.79 -1.60
CA PHE A 150 -17.20 10.37 -2.81
C PHE A 150 -17.43 8.86 -2.84
N ILE A 151 -16.40 8.06 -2.58
CA ILE A 151 -16.47 6.59 -2.52
C ILE A 151 -17.44 6.14 -1.43
N ASP A 152 -17.32 6.69 -0.22
CA ASP A 152 -18.17 6.37 0.92
C ASP A 152 -19.65 6.77 0.75
N LYS A 153 -19.93 7.73 -0.12
CA LYS A 153 -21.29 8.12 -0.50
C LYS A 153 -21.87 7.22 -1.58
N LYS A 154 -21.03 6.77 -2.51
CA LYS A 154 -21.48 6.08 -3.72
C LYS A 154 -21.53 4.56 -3.56
N TYR A 155 -20.66 4.00 -2.74
CA TYR A 155 -20.52 2.56 -2.52
C TYR A 155 -20.80 2.18 -1.07
N SER A 156 -21.09 0.90 -0.84
CA SER A 156 -21.42 0.39 0.49
C SER A 156 -20.16 0.07 1.30
N THR A 157 -19.46 1.09 1.74
CA THR A 157 -18.17 0.98 2.45
C THR A 157 -18.34 0.90 3.97
N ASN A 158 -17.38 0.25 4.62
CA ASN A 158 -17.06 0.48 6.03
C ASN A 158 -16.22 1.75 6.13
N LYS A 159 -16.74 2.77 6.81
CA LYS A 159 -16.12 4.11 6.81
C LYS A 159 -15.09 4.30 7.91
N SER A 160 -15.05 3.39 8.89
CA SER A 160 -14.16 3.53 10.03
C SER A 160 -12.70 3.25 9.66
N VAL A 161 -11.81 3.72 10.50
CA VAL A 161 -10.36 3.66 10.26
C VAL A 161 -9.85 2.24 10.08
N GLU A 162 -10.41 1.26 10.81
CA GLU A 162 -10.00 -0.14 10.78
C GLU A 162 -10.31 -0.84 9.45
N HIS A 163 -11.09 -0.19 8.59
CA HIS A 163 -11.58 -0.71 7.32
C HIS A 163 -11.11 0.11 6.11
N THR A 164 -10.18 1.07 6.35
CA THR A 164 -9.65 1.96 5.31
C THR A 164 -8.14 1.80 5.23
N PHE A 165 -7.63 1.43 4.07
CA PHE A 165 -6.21 1.14 3.86
C PHE A 165 -5.65 1.88 2.66
N VAL A 166 -4.33 2.07 2.65
CA VAL A 166 -3.61 2.71 1.54
C VAL A 166 -2.44 1.85 1.11
N MET A 167 -2.14 1.82 -0.19
CA MET A 167 -1.09 0.96 -0.73
C MET A 167 -0.42 1.55 -1.97
N GLY A 168 0.85 1.26 -2.15
CA GLY A 168 1.59 1.54 -3.37
C GLY A 168 3.01 0.98 -3.34
N SER A 169 3.70 1.09 -4.48
CA SER A 169 5.09 0.70 -4.61
C SER A 169 6.00 1.89 -4.83
N SER A 170 7.28 1.72 -4.54
CA SER A 170 8.29 2.74 -4.81
C SER A 170 7.95 4.07 -4.11
N MET A 171 7.80 5.15 -4.88
CA MET A 171 7.27 6.43 -4.37
C MET A 171 5.83 6.29 -3.83
N GLY A 172 5.01 5.38 -4.42
CA GLY A 172 3.69 5.04 -3.89
C GLY A 172 3.75 4.41 -2.49
N GLY A 173 4.81 3.66 -2.17
CA GLY A 173 5.07 3.17 -0.82
C GLY A 173 5.43 4.30 0.16
N LEU A 174 6.22 5.29 -0.30
CA LEU A 174 6.53 6.48 0.51
C LEU A 174 5.28 7.26 0.89
N ILE A 175 4.45 7.60 -0.12
CA ILE A 175 3.24 8.39 0.13
C ILE A 175 2.21 7.59 0.96
N SER A 176 2.17 6.25 0.84
CA SER A 176 1.32 5.40 1.68
C SER A 176 1.73 5.47 3.16
N LEU A 177 3.02 5.39 3.45
CA LEU A 177 3.52 5.52 4.82
C LEU A 177 3.33 6.94 5.36
N TYR A 178 3.52 7.94 4.50
CA TYR A 178 3.28 9.34 4.83
C TYR A 178 1.79 9.61 5.12
N ALA A 179 0.87 9.02 4.32
CA ALA A 179 -0.57 9.10 4.55
C ALA A 179 -0.97 8.56 5.91
N LEU A 180 -0.39 7.43 6.33
CA LEU A 180 -0.64 6.85 7.64
C LEU A 180 -0.16 7.75 8.79
N CYS A 181 0.92 8.50 8.58
CA CYS A 181 1.42 9.47 9.56
C CYS A 181 0.58 10.74 9.64
N GLU A 182 0.14 11.26 8.48
CA GLU A 182 -0.59 12.52 8.41
C GLU A 182 -2.09 12.38 8.72
N TYR A 183 -2.66 11.19 8.44
CA TYR A 183 -4.09 10.89 8.61
C TYR A 183 -4.32 9.56 9.36
N PRO A 184 -3.75 9.41 10.57
CA PRO A 184 -3.91 8.16 11.34
C PRO A 184 -5.37 7.90 11.77
N GLU A 185 -6.22 8.91 11.76
CA GLU A 185 -7.67 8.79 12.02
C GLU A 185 -8.46 8.32 10.80
N VAL A 186 -7.85 8.30 9.61
CA VAL A 186 -8.48 7.87 8.36
C VAL A 186 -8.01 6.48 7.96
N PHE A 187 -6.69 6.22 8.03
CA PHE A 187 -6.11 4.97 7.56
C PHE A 187 -5.78 4.02 8.71
N GLY A 188 -6.37 2.82 8.66
CA GLY A 188 -6.09 1.72 9.60
C GLY A 188 -4.79 0.98 9.29
N GLY A 189 -4.26 1.13 8.08
CA GLY A 189 -3.00 0.53 7.70
C GLY A 189 -2.48 0.98 6.35
N ALA A 190 -1.19 0.75 6.14
CA ALA A 190 -0.47 1.00 4.90
C ALA A 190 0.30 -0.24 4.43
N ALA A 191 0.27 -0.50 3.12
CA ALA A 191 1.14 -1.48 2.48
C ALA A 191 2.13 -0.78 1.54
N CYS A 192 3.41 -0.90 1.84
CA CYS A 192 4.50 -0.17 1.25
C CYS A 192 5.47 -1.14 0.56
N MET A 193 5.25 -1.41 -0.73
CA MET A 193 6.06 -2.36 -1.50
C MET A 193 7.25 -1.69 -2.14
N SER A 194 8.42 -2.32 -2.09
CA SER A 194 9.67 -1.77 -2.68
C SER A 194 9.83 -0.28 -2.44
N THR A 195 9.59 0.17 -1.20
CA THR A 195 9.50 1.60 -0.87
C THR A 195 10.77 2.35 -1.21
N HIS A 196 10.66 3.44 -1.98
CA HIS A 196 11.81 4.24 -2.41
C HIS A 196 12.38 5.11 -1.28
N VAL A 197 12.84 4.48 -0.21
CA VAL A 197 13.39 5.17 0.98
C VAL A 197 14.58 6.08 0.68
N PRO A 198 15.43 5.84 -0.35
CA PRO A 198 16.47 6.81 -0.78
C PRO A 198 15.91 8.17 -1.20
N MET A 199 14.66 8.24 -1.68
CA MET A 199 13.89 9.43 -2.01
C MET A 199 14.47 10.31 -3.16
N ILE A 200 15.58 9.95 -3.78
CA ILE A 200 16.20 10.70 -4.88
C ILE A 200 15.98 10.02 -6.23
N LEU A 201 15.84 10.81 -7.28
CA LEU A 201 15.71 10.30 -8.65
C LEU A 201 17.03 9.63 -9.11
N SER A 202 16.90 8.58 -9.92
CA SER A 202 18.03 7.72 -10.35
C SER A 202 19.14 8.46 -11.10
N ASN A 203 18.85 9.58 -11.74
CA ASN A 203 19.82 10.42 -12.43
C ASN A 203 20.62 11.35 -11.51
N GLU A 204 20.22 11.48 -10.23
CA GLU A 204 20.87 12.33 -9.23
C GLU A 204 21.53 11.52 -8.10
N LEU A 205 21.72 10.21 -8.28
CA LEU A 205 22.19 9.28 -7.26
C LEU A 205 23.59 9.64 -6.69
N SER A 206 23.60 10.70 -5.87
CA SER A 206 24.64 10.87 -4.88
C SER A 206 24.23 10.05 -3.65
N LYS A 207 25.06 9.08 -3.28
CA LYS A 207 24.85 8.29 -2.05
C LYS A 207 24.70 9.20 -0.83
N GLU A 208 25.44 10.30 -0.79
CA GLU A 208 25.38 11.29 0.28
C GLU A 208 24.00 11.95 0.38
N LYS A 209 23.41 12.38 -0.74
CA LYS A 209 22.05 12.94 -0.76
C LYS A 209 21.03 11.87 -0.34
N ALA A 210 21.13 10.64 -0.85
CA ALA A 210 20.25 9.55 -0.47
C ALA A 210 20.29 9.25 1.03
N ASP A 211 21.49 9.25 1.61
CA ASP A 211 21.68 9.06 3.06
C ASP A 211 20.99 10.17 3.87
N GLN A 212 21.17 11.43 3.47
CA GLN A 212 20.59 12.61 4.14
C GLN A 212 19.07 12.65 4.04
N TRP A 213 18.51 12.39 2.86
CA TRP A 213 17.07 12.41 2.65
C TRP A 213 16.38 11.24 3.34
N SER A 214 16.95 10.05 3.24
CA SER A 214 16.47 8.88 3.97
C SER A 214 16.53 9.09 5.48
N GLU A 215 17.55 9.76 6.00
CA GLU A 215 17.64 10.11 7.41
C GLU A 215 16.56 11.14 7.79
N ALA A 216 16.35 12.16 6.98
CA ALA A 216 15.30 13.16 7.20
C ALA A 216 13.92 12.50 7.26
N PHE A 217 13.64 11.55 6.37
CA PHE A 217 12.39 10.78 6.40
C PHE A 217 12.28 9.91 7.65
N ARG A 218 13.33 9.21 8.05
CA ARG A 218 13.31 8.44 9.32
C ARG A 218 13.09 9.33 10.53
N ASN A 219 13.71 10.53 10.55
CA ASN A 219 13.50 11.51 11.62
C ASN A 219 12.07 12.06 11.64
N TYR A 220 11.44 12.21 10.48
CA TYR A 220 10.02 12.53 10.36
C TYR A 220 9.17 11.39 10.91
N LEU A 221 9.43 10.14 10.49
CA LEU A 221 8.70 8.96 10.95
C LEU A 221 8.85 8.74 12.45
N ASP A 222 10.04 8.97 13.01
CA ASP A 222 10.26 8.83 14.45
C ASP A 222 9.33 9.73 15.29
N LYS A 223 8.98 10.90 14.77
CA LYS A 223 8.11 11.87 15.42
C LYS A 223 6.62 11.65 15.14
N ASN A 224 6.27 11.17 13.94
CA ASN A 224 4.91 11.24 13.41
C ASN A 224 4.24 9.87 13.19
N LEU A 225 4.98 8.75 13.28
CA LEU A 225 4.34 7.42 13.23
C LEU A 225 3.27 7.31 14.32
N PRO A 226 2.11 6.73 14.00
CA PRO A 226 1.10 6.40 15.02
C PRO A 226 1.69 5.57 16.15
N LYS A 227 1.00 5.50 17.28
CA LYS A 227 1.40 4.63 18.39
C LYS A 227 1.61 3.21 17.88
N ALA A 228 2.72 2.58 18.24
CA ALA A 228 3.05 1.24 17.82
C ALA A 228 1.89 0.26 18.07
N ASN A 229 1.67 -0.61 17.12
CA ASN A 229 0.60 -1.61 17.10
C ASN A 229 -0.84 -1.05 17.14
N SER A 230 -1.05 0.26 16.91
CA SER A 230 -2.39 0.85 16.76
C SER A 230 -2.86 0.89 15.31
N ARG A 231 -1.98 0.65 14.37
CA ARG A 231 -2.20 0.62 12.91
C ARG A 231 -1.42 -0.54 12.31
N MET A 232 -1.70 -0.84 11.06
CA MET A 232 -1.07 -1.93 10.34
C MET A 232 -0.08 -1.39 9.32
N ILE A 233 1.15 -1.93 9.31
CA ILE A 233 2.16 -1.53 8.35
C ILE A 233 2.80 -2.77 7.74
N TYR A 234 2.62 -2.94 6.43
CA TYR A 234 3.34 -3.93 5.64
C TYR A 234 4.44 -3.25 4.85
N MET A 235 5.62 -3.83 4.87
CA MET A 235 6.75 -3.41 4.06
C MET A 235 7.36 -4.61 3.37
N ASP A 236 7.84 -4.42 2.15
CA ASP A 236 8.67 -5.40 1.47
C ASP A 236 9.66 -4.75 0.50
N ARG A 237 10.60 -5.55 0.04
CA ARG A 237 11.47 -5.27 -1.10
C ARG A 237 11.91 -6.55 -1.79
N GLY A 238 12.36 -6.42 -3.02
CA GLY A 238 13.21 -7.41 -3.67
C GLY A 238 14.68 -7.20 -3.31
N ASP A 239 15.56 -7.78 -4.11
CA ASP A 239 17.02 -7.60 -4.03
C ASP A 239 17.69 -7.51 -5.42
N ALA A 240 16.88 -7.39 -6.48
CA ALA A 240 17.34 -7.22 -7.86
C ALA A 240 16.92 -5.84 -8.40
N THR A 241 17.51 -5.42 -9.51
CA THR A 241 17.29 -4.15 -10.20
C THR A 241 17.43 -2.95 -9.23
N LEU A 242 16.47 -2.01 -9.18
CA LEU A 242 16.53 -0.86 -8.27
C LEU A 242 16.45 -1.29 -6.78
N ASP A 243 15.75 -2.37 -6.47
CA ASP A 243 15.63 -2.88 -5.10
C ASP A 243 16.97 -3.35 -4.51
N ALA A 244 17.95 -3.68 -5.36
CA ALA A 244 19.32 -4.03 -4.92
C ALA A 244 20.02 -2.89 -4.15
N TYR A 245 19.57 -1.64 -4.32
CA TYR A 245 20.11 -0.47 -3.60
C TYR A 245 19.41 -0.19 -2.27
N TYR A 246 18.28 -0.86 -1.98
CA TYR A 246 17.42 -0.54 -0.83
C TYR A 246 17.85 -1.12 0.52
N PRO A 247 18.62 -2.24 0.61
CA PRO A 247 18.94 -2.85 1.89
C PRO A 247 19.43 -1.86 2.97
N PRO A 248 20.44 -0.99 2.73
CA PRO A 248 20.96 -0.13 3.78
C PRO A 248 19.96 0.93 4.28
N TYR A 249 18.94 1.23 3.49
CA TYR A 249 17.89 2.19 3.84
C TYR A 249 16.73 1.51 4.54
N GLN A 250 16.28 0.36 4.03
CA GLN A 250 15.22 -0.44 4.64
C GLN A 250 15.65 -0.96 6.01
N ASP A 251 16.88 -1.47 6.16
CA ASP A 251 17.40 -2.00 7.43
C ASP A 251 17.42 -0.93 8.53
N LYS A 252 17.75 0.32 8.18
CA LYS A 252 17.67 1.46 9.12
C LYS A 252 16.23 1.82 9.46
N LEU A 253 15.31 1.70 8.51
CA LEU A 253 13.88 1.92 8.73
C LEU A 253 13.29 0.83 9.61
N ASP A 254 13.62 -0.44 9.35
CA ASP A 254 13.21 -1.59 10.17
C ASP A 254 13.74 -1.47 11.61
N SER A 255 14.98 -1.01 11.76
CA SER A 255 15.56 -0.71 13.08
C SER A 255 14.80 0.40 13.82
N LEU A 256 14.33 1.42 13.12
CA LEU A 256 13.47 2.46 13.68
C LEU A 256 12.14 1.86 14.15
N MET A 257 11.50 1.06 13.29
CA MET A 257 10.20 0.42 13.59
C MET A 257 10.30 -0.45 14.85
N ALA A 258 11.32 -1.32 14.91
CA ALA A 258 11.55 -2.18 16.06
C ALA A 258 11.81 -1.37 17.35
N ARG A 259 12.68 -0.34 17.30
CA ARG A 259 12.96 0.56 18.43
C ARG A 259 11.70 1.28 18.93
N LYS A 260 10.78 1.63 18.05
CA LYS A 260 9.47 2.23 18.40
C LYS A 260 8.47 1.21 18.95
N GLY A 261 8.81 -0.06 19.02
CA GLY A 261 7.95 -1.13 19.56
C GLY A 261 6.97 -1.72 18.56
N TRP A 262 7.17 -1.48 17.26
CA TRP A 262 6.37 -2.16 16.21
C TRP A 262 6.78 -3.62 16.11
N LYS A 263 5.82 -4.52 15.97
CA LYS A 263 6.03 -5.96 15.86
C LYS A 263 4.87 -6.67 15.17
N THR A 264 5.09 -7.90 14.77
CA THR A 264 4.04 -8.82 14.32
C THR A 264 2.93 -8.95 15.38
N PRO A 265 1.63 -9.00 15.00
CA PRO A 265 1.10 -9.01 13.63
C PRO A 265 0.82 -7.62 13.03
N MET A 266 1.18 -6.52 13.70
CA MET A 266 0.81 -5.17 13.27
C MET A 266 1.85 -4.54 12.33
N TRP A 267 3.07 -5.08 12.30
CA TRP A 267 4.10 -4.68 11.37
C TRP A 267 4.86 -5.91 10.85
N ILE A 268 5.11 -5.91 9.54
CA ILE A 268 5.91 -6.91 8.84
C ILE A 268 6.83 -6.19 7.86
N SER A 269 8.09 -6.61 7.79
CA SER A 269 9.04 -6.26 6.73
C SER A 269 9.58 -7.54 6.12
N LYS A 270 9.50 -7.68 4.78
CA LYS A 270 9.89 -8.89 4.05
C LYS A 270 10.90 -8.60 2.94
N VAL A 271 11.76 -9.57 2.68
CA VAL A 271 12.64 -9.60 1.50
C VAL A 271 12.22 -10.74 0.58
N PHE A 272 12.12 -10.46 -0.72
CA PHE A 272 11.82 -11.43 -1.75
C PHE A 272 13.04 -11.63 -2.65
N PRO A 273 13.86 -12.68 -2.40
CA PRO A 273 15.09 -12.92 -3.15
C PRO A 273 14.82 -13.09 -4.66
N GLY A 274 15.63 -12.45 -5.50
CA GLY A 274 15.52 -12.47 -6.93
C GLY A 274 14.44 -11.55 -7.51
N ALA A 275 13.58 -10.94 -6.70
CA ALA A 275 12.56 -10.03 -7.18
C ALA A 275 13.14 -8.64 -7.50
N GLY A 276 12.69 -8.06 -8.61
CA GLY A 276 13.06 -6.73 -9.07
C GLY A 276 12.02 -5.66 -8.71
N HIS A 277 12.28 -4.44 -9.24
CA HIS A 277 11.44 -3.26 -9.07
C HIS A 277 10.50 -3.10 -10.27
N THR A 278 9.57 -4.03 -10.44
CA THR A 278 8.64 -4.05 -11.58
C THR A 278 7.24 -4.48 -11.15
N GLU A 279 6.22 -4.09 -11.94
CA GLU A 279 4.84 -4.49 -11.73
C GLU A 279 4.68 -6.01 -11.74
N GLU A 280 5.38 -6.72 -12.62
CA GLU A 280 5.38 -8.19 -12.67
C GLU A 280 5.90 -8.82 -11.37
N ASP A 281 6.98 -8.27 -10.80
CA ASP A 281 7.54 -8.80 -9.55
C ASP A 281 6.68 -8.40 -8.34
N TRP A 282 6.00 -7.25 -8.36
CA TRP A 282 5.01 -6.90 -7.34
C TRP A 282 3.77 -7.78 -7.43
N ASN A 283 3.27 -8.06 -8.64
CA ASN A 283 2.16 -9.00 -8.86
C ASN A 283 2.41 -10.36 -8.22
N LYS A 284 3.59 -10.97 -8.44
CA LYS A 284 3.97 -12.29 -7.92
C LYS A 284 3.88 -12.40 -6.39
N ARG A 285 3.93 -11.30 -5.66
CA ARG A 285 3.91 -11.26 -4.20
C ARG A 285 2.78 -10.41 -3.60
N LEU A 286 1.86 -9.97 -4.45
CA LEU A 286 0.75 -9.08 -4.08
C LEU A 286 -0.21 -9.71 -3.07
N ASP A 287 -0.33 -11.02 -3.03
CA ASP A 287 -1.09 -11.75 -2.02
C ASP A 287 -0.62 -11.47 -0.59
N ASN A 288 0.69 -11.26 -0.38
CA ASN A 288 1.25 -11.02 0.95
C ASN A 288 0.69 -9.75 1.62
N PRO A 289 0.76 -8.53 1.03
CA PRO A 289 0.17 -7.35 1.64
C PRO A 289 -1.35 -7.44 1.75
N LEU A 290 -2.04 -8.08 0.80
CA LEU A 290 -3.49 -8.22 0.84
C LEU A 290 -3.95 -9.14 1.98
N ILE A 291 -3.29 -10.29 2.17
CA ILE A 291 -3.55 -11.18 3.31
C ILE A 291 -3.14 -10.48 4.62
N PHE A 292 -2.05 -9.72 4.61
CA PHE A 292 -1.68 -8.93 5.78
C PHE A 292 -2.75 -7.90 6.14
N LEU A 293 -3.35 -7.19 5.22
CA LEU A 293 -4.39 -6.19 5.48
C LEU A 293 -5.76 -6.80 5.79
N TRP A 294 -6.16 -7.88 5.11
CA TRP A 294 -7.53 -8.39 5.10
C TRP A 294 -7.71 -9.87 5.45
N GLY A 295 -6.63 -10.57 5.81
CA GLY A 295 -6.70 -12.01 6.06
C GLY A 295 -7.83 -12.40 7.03
N SER A 296 -8.60 -13.40 6.63
CA SER A 296 -9.75 -13.90 7.40
C SER A 296 -9.33 -14.57 8.72
N GLU A 297 -8.15 -15.16 8.77
CA GLU A 297 -7.61 -15.86 9.96
C GLU A 297 -7.17 -14.91 11.08
N ARG A 298 -7.06 -13.61 10.81
CA ARG A 298 -6.63 -12.62 11.81
C ARG A 298 -7.54 -12.51 13.01
N LYS A 299 -8.84 -12.70 12.83
CA LYS A 299 -9.76 -12.67 13.98
C LYS A 299 -9.39 -13.73 15.00
N ASN A 300 -8.91 -14.88 14.54
CA ASN A 300 -8.53 -15.98 15.43
C ASN A 300 -7.21 -15.68 16.14
N ALA A 301 -6.19 -15.12 15.47
CA ALA A 301 -4.90 -14.78 16.10
C ALA A 301 -4.99 -13.61 17.10
N ILE A 302 -5.93 -12.67 16.90
CA ILE A 302 -6.15 -11.54 17.83
C ILE A 302 -7.20 -11.91 18.89
N CYS A 303 -8.19 -12.74 18.55
CA CYS A 303 -9.23 -13.18 19.49
C CYS A 303 -8.78 -14.34 20.39
N ASP A 304 -7.91 -15.23 19.90
CA ASP A 304 -7.36 -16.33 20.72
C ASP A 304 -6.40 -15.85 21.82
N ASN A 305 -5.83 -14.65 21.68
CA ASN A 305 -5.14 -13.98 22.80
C ASN A 305 -6.09 -13.47 23.89
N HIS A 306 -7.39 -13.71 23.77
CA HIS A 306 -8.41 -13.37 24.76
C HIS A 306 -8.85 -14.53 25.64
N ASP A 307 -8.28 -15.71 25.51
CA ASP A 307 -8.34 -16.73 26.57
C ASP A 307 -7.37 -16.33 27.71
N LYS A 308 -7.83 -15.39 28.46
CA LYS A 308 -7.19 -14.27 29.14
C LYS A 308 -6.55 -14.62 30.47
N ASN A 309 -6.18 -15.84 30.72
CA ASN A 309 -5.49 -16.18 31.96
C ASN A 309 -4.51 -17.35 31.84
N LEU A 310 -4.21 -17.80 30.62
CA LEU A 310 -3.20 -18.83 30.43
C LEU A 310 -1.82 -18.18 30.31
N SER A 311 -0.83 -18.75 30.97
CA SER A 311 0.56 -18.44 30.67
C SER A 311 0.88 -18.83 29.21
N PRO A 312 1.92 -18.28 28.58
CA PRO A 312 2.35 -18.73 27.25
C PRO A 312 2.52 -20.24 27.14
N ASP A 313 2.99 -20.87 28.20
CA ASP A 313 3.19 -22.31 28.31
C ASP A 313 1.86 -23.06 28.31
N ASP A 314 0.91 -22.63 29.16
CA ASP A 314 -0.42 -23.24 29.24
C ASP A 314 -1.21 -23.08 27.93
N TYR A 315 -1.05 -21.94 27.25
CA TYR A 315 -1.66 -21.70 25.93
C TYR A 315 -1.13 -22.69 24.90
N LEU A 316 0.21 -22.85 24.80
CA LEU A 316 0.79 -23.82 23.87
C LEU A 316 0.40 -25.25 24.22
N ILE A 317 0.39 -25.64 25.49
CA ILE A 317 -0.05 -26.95 25.94
C ILE A 317 -1.54 -27.19 25.52
N SER A 318 -2.38 -26.16 25.61
CA SER A 318 -3.78 -26.28 25.14
C SER A 318 -3.85 -26.56 23.64
N LYS A 319 -2.99 -25.92 22.83
CA LYS A 319 -2.95 -26.12 21.38
C LYS A 319 -2.41 -27.50 20.98
N PHE A 320 -1.47 -28.04 21.70
CA PHE A 320 -1.02 -29.43 21.51
C PHE A 320 -2.11 -30.49 21.79
N LYS A 321 -3.14 -30.14 22.57
CA LYS A 321 -4.30 -31.02 22.79
C LYS A 321 -5.31 -30.95 21.63
N GLU A 322 -5.28 -29.92 20.83
CA GLU A 322 -6.23 -29.64 19.74
C GLU A 322 -5.67 -29.99 18.36
N ALA A 323 -4.35 -30.15 18.20
CA ALA A 323 -3.67 -30.38 16.93
C ALA A 323 -2.53 -31.39 17.05
N ASP A 324 -2.38 -32.24 16.03
CA ASP A 324 -1.30 -33.22 15.94
C ASP A 324 0.08 -32.60 15.68
N ILE A 325 0.10 -31.36 15.10
CA ILE A 325 1.33 -30.61 14.81
C ILE A 325 1.12 -29.16 15.20
N VAL A 326 2.04 -28.62 16.01
CA VAL A 326 2.14 -27.18 16.32
C VAL A 326 3.46 -26.65 15.75
N LEU A 327 3.37 -25.73 14.81
CA LEU A 327 4.54 -25.05 14.24
C LEU A 327 4.87 -23.80 15.07
N LEU A 328 6.02 -23.79 15.69
CA LEU A 328 6.58 -22.63 16.38
C LEU A 328 7.50 -21.89 15.41
N ALA A 329 7.21 -20.63 15.14
CA ALA A 329 8.12 -19.78 14.37
C ALA A 329 9.33 -19.42 15.24
N GLU A 330 10.54 -19.67 14.73
CA GLU A 330 11.79 -19.34 15.39
C GLU A 330 12.37 -18.06 14.78
N ASP A 331 12.82 -17.17 15.67
CA ASP A 331 13.60 -16.00 15.30
C ASP A 331 15.07 -16.34 15.53
N HIS A 332 15.82 -16.58 14.46
CA HIS A 332 17.21 -17.03 14.55
C HIS A 332 18.07 -16.02 15.29
N GLY A 333 18.68 -16.47 16.40
CA GLY A 333 19.58 -15.68 17.22
C GLY A 333 19.02 -15.19 18.55
N VAL A 334 17.75 -15.50 18.86
CA VAL A 334 17.15 -15.17 20.16
C VAL A 334 17.28 -16.36 21.09
N LYS A 335 18.15 -16.25 22.06
CA LYS A 335 18.44 -17.31 23.04
C LYS A 335 17.20 -17.73 23.84
N GLU A 336 16.34 -16.77 24.14
CA GLU A 336 15.12 -16.95 24.93
C GLU A 336 14.13 -17.92 24.22
N ASN A 337 14.10 -17.94 22.90
CA ASN A 337 13.25 -18.88 22.14
C ASN A 337 13.73 -20.32 22.30
N LEU A 338 15.05 -20.55 22.29
CA LEU A 338 15.65 -21.87 22.51
C LEU A 338 15.45 -22.36 23.95
N ASP A 339 15.59 -21.49 24.92
CA ASP A 339 15.38 -21.83 26.33
C ASP A 339 13.91 -22.11 26.61
N PHE A 340 12.98 -21.39 25.96
CA PHE A 340 11.55 -21.64 26.05
C PHE A 340 11.18 -23.02 25.49
N VAL A 341 11.61 -23.36 24.26
CA VAL A 341 11.35 -24.68 23.65
C VAL A 341 11.96 -25.81 24.47
N ARG A 342 13.20 -25.63 24.97
CA ARG A 342 13.88 -26.61 25.80
C ARG A 342 13.15 -26.90 27.12
N ASN A 343 12.50 -25.91 27.72
CA ASN A 343 11.73 -26.05 28.95
C ASN A 343 10.37 -26.73 28.74
N MET A 344 9.86 -26.69 27.50
CA MET A 344 8.56 -27.27 27.10
C MET A 344 8.66 -28.76 26.79
N ILE A 345 9.85 -29.31 26.47
CA ILE A 345 10.05 -30.73 26.18
C ILE A 345 10.09 -31.49 27.49
N PRO A 346 9.16 -32.45 27.79
CA PRO A 346 9.23 -33.29 28.96
C PRO A 346 10.54 -34.06 28.95
N LYS A 347 11.21 -34.10 30.11
CA LYS A 347 12.41 -34.92 30.31
C LYS A 347 12.08 -36.40 30.35
#